data_80da9b6ef5e12bde3c21cde3faf66cb0
#
_entry.id   80da9b6ef5e12bde3c21cde3faf66cb0
#
_cell.length_a   1.000
_cell.length_b   1.000
_cell.length_c   1.000
_cell.angle_alpha   90.00
_cell.angle_beta   90.00
_cell.angle_gamma   90.00
#
_symmetry.space_group_name_H-M   'P 1'
#
loop_
_entity.id
_entity.type
_entity.pdbx_description
1 polymer ?
#
loop_
_entity_poly.entity_id
_entity_poly.type
_entity_poly.pdbx_seq_one_letter_code
_entity_poly.pdbx_strand_id
1 'polypeptide(L)'
;ITPADLTYNVDQLASSGLDTLIYFAGTEGGVVLYDSEVAQTWGDNVVKWTHSVWYRAGRNLRQLIADGCDPLQLLCERCERKGVWFIAGNWVNFQGADRETDGGLGRKSDFVFDHPHFQVGEEEDPRAQYVEPRRFSFLYPEVRQERFAVFEELLSRYPTDGIELDLIDFAPLCRFDEVEQLDPVLTGWIGDLRRVADRAESEQGRRKRIYARIPAHPDAWNLLGYDVPAWVREGLVDGLICMSGQMEGAITQDLDLGAVADLVRDTQCRLLVGCSNLLGRQRHHYAPAPMIWAAAANAYSQGADGIGLANAHWGPNGWPWRSDEYHTLRLLGHPDMLATADKIYRARSQSSVGKSSHWMPGDELHLPRTLVEGEPVRVPLRIRDDVARA
;
A
#
# COMPACT_ATOMS: atom_id res chain seq x y z
N ILE A 1 -23.99 -8.09 -6.32
CA ILE A 1 -23.13 -8.46 -5.16
C ILE A 1 -24.04 -8.56 -3.94
N THR A 2 -23.84 -9.59 -3.16
CA THR A 2 -24.53 -9.85 -1.89
C THR A 2 -23.53 -9.80 -0.74
N PRO A 3 -23.98 -9.69 0.52
CA PRO A 3 -23.11 -9.84 1.69
C PRO A 3 -22.28 -11.13 1.67
N ALA A 4 -22.84 -12.22 1.15
CA ALA A 4 -22.14 -13.50 1.02
C ALA A 4 -20.97 -13.43 0.04
N ASP A 5 -21.08 -12.67 -1.05
CA ASP A 5 -20.00 -12.50 -2.03
C ASP A 5 -18.79 -11.77 -1.42
N LEU A 6 -19.03 -10.80 -0.52
CA LEU A 6 -17.96 -10.09 0.18
C LEU A 6 -17.28 -11.00 1.21
N THR A 7 -18.05 -11.72 2.02
CA THR A 7 -17.49 -12.60 3.06
C THR A 7 -16.80 -13.83 2.48
N TYR A 8 -17.18 -14.27 1.30
CA TYR A 8 -16.52 -15.38 0.61
C TYR A 8 -15.03 -15.10 0.36
N ASN A 9 -14.67 -13.88 -0.02
CA ASN A 9 -13.26 -13.52 -0.23
C ASN A 9 -12.46 -13.63 1.07
N VAL A 10 -13.01 -13.18 2.20
CA VAL A 10 -12.36 -13.33 3.51
C VAL A 10 -12.19 -14.80 3.87
N ASP A 11 -13.21 -15.63 3.64
CA ASP A 11 -13.15 -17.06 3.92
C ASP A 11 -12.06 -17.78 3.14
N GLN A 12 -11.90 -17.41 1.90
CA GLN A 12 -10.87 -17.97 1.03
C GLN A 12 -9.47 -17.56 1.52
N LEU A 13 -9.26 -16.27 1.82
CA LEU A 13 -8.00 -15.78 2.33
C LEU A 13 -7.63 -16.39 3.69
N ALA A 14 -8.57 -16.44 4.63
CA ALA A 14 -8.35 -17.04 5.94
C ALA A 14 -7.92 -18.51 5.85
N SER A 15 -8.41 -19.25 4.85
CA SER A 15 -8.03 -20.65 4.62
C SER A 15 -6.60 -20.82 4.09
N SER A 16 -5.97 -19.75 3.64
CA SER A 16 -4.59 -19.76 3.11
C SER A 16 -3.50 -19.53 4.15
N GLY A 17 -3.87 -19.33 5.43
CA GLY A 17 -2.93 -19.02 6.49
C GLY A 17 -2.61 -17.53 6.65
N LEU A 18 -3.38 -16.66 6.00
CA LEU A 18 -3.29 -15.21 6.19
C LEU A 18 -3.65 -14.85 7.64
N ASP A 19 -2.85 -14.03 8.28
CA ASP A 19 -3.10 -13.50 9.62
C ASP A 19 -3.66 -12.08 9.61
N THR A 20 -3.37 -11.31 8.57
CA THR A 20 -3.75 -9.90 8.45
C THR A 20 -4.24 -9.58 7.05
N LEU A 21 -5.43 -9.01 6.96
CA LEU A 21 -5.98 -8.45 5.73
C LEU A 21 -5.90 -6.93 5.79
N ILE A 22 -5.13 -6.33 4.88
CA ILE A 22 -5.15 -4.88 4.64
C ILE A 22 -6.12 -4.62 3.49
N TYR A 23 -7.19 -3.90 3.78
CA TYR A 23 -8.24 -3.58 2.81
C TYR A 23 -8.28 -2.08 2.57
N PHE A 24 -8.10 -1.66 1.32
CA PHE A 24 -8.23 -0.26 0.94
C PHE A 24 -9.70 0.16 0.97
N ALA A 25 -10.02 1.00 1.93
CA ALA A 25 -11.39 1.44 2.21
C ALA A 25 -11.86 2.62 1.34
N GLY A 26 -10.99 3.14 0.47
CA GLY A 26 -11.31 4.27 -0.40
C GLY A 26 -10.65 4.19 -1.77
N THR A 27 -10.71 5.29 -2.51
CA THR A 27 -10.06 5.48 -3.80
C THR A 27 -9.05 6.62 -3.75
N GLU A 28 -8.21 6.69 -4.75
CA GLU A 28 -7.23 7.76 -4.94
C GLU A 28 -7.84 9.16 -5.11
N GLY A 29 -9.14 9.23 -5.33
CA GLY A 29 -9.89 10.47 -5.49
C GLY A 29 -10.76 10.86 -4.31
N GLY A 30 -10.58 10.20 -3.17
CA GLY A 30 -11.22 10.60 -1.92
C GLY A 30 -12.62 10.04 -1.66
N VAL A 31 -13.22 9.29 -2.59
CA VAL A 31 -14.46 8.57 -2.28
C VAL A 31 -14.15 7.27 -1.54
N VAL A 32 -15.08 6.82 -0.74
CA VAL A 32 -14.92 5.62 0.11
C VAL A 32 -15.81 4.46 -0.34
N LEU A 33 -15.52 3.27 0.16
CA LEU A 33 -16.14 2.00 -0.22
C LEU A 33 -17.02 1.41 0.90
N TYR A 34 -17.55 2.27 1.75
CA TYR A 34 -18.37 1.91 2.92
C TYR A 34 -19.38 3.02 3.23
N ASP A 35 -20.26 2.82 4.19
CA ASP A 35 -21.27 3.79 4.64
C ASP A 35 -20.64 4.84 5.55
N SER A 36 -20.01 5.86 4.96
CA SER A 36 -19.28 6.91 5.66
C SER A 36 -20.20 8.06 6.09
N GLU A 37 -19.89 8.64 7.26
CA GLU A 37 -20.51 9.88 7.75
C GLU A 37 -19.70 11.13 7.39
N VAL A 38 -18.44 10.95 6.90
CA VAL A 38 -17.51 12.07 6.69
C VAL A 38 -17.07 12.23 5.23
N ALA A 39 -17.22 11.19 4.41
CA ALA A 39 -16.76 11.19 3.01
C ALA A 39 -17.85 10.70 2.05
N GLN A 40 -17.75 11.12 0.80
CA GLN A 40 -18.65 10.64 -0.25
C GLN A 40 -18.39 9.18 -0.59
N THR A 41 -19.46 8.43 -0.75
CA THR A 41 -19.42 7.04 -1.22
C THR A 41 -19.23 6.97 -2.74
N TRP A 42 -18.65 5.90 -3.24
CA TRP A 42 -18.39 5.71 -4.66
C TRP A 42 -19.61 5.97 -5.52
N GLY A 43 -19.52 7.03 -6.33
CA GLY A 43 -20.51 7.39 -7.33
C GLY A 43 -21.67 8.27 -6.83
N ASP A 44 -21.61 8.81 -5.62
CA ASP A 44 -22.65 9.70 -5.07
C ASP A 44 -22.82 10.97 -5.91
N ASN A 45 -21.74 11.49 -6.47
CA ASN A 45 -21.72 12.73 -7.24
C ASN A 45 -21.77 12.51 -8.77
N VAL A 46 -22.02 11.29 -9.24
CA VAL A 46 -22.04 10.99 -10.68
C VAL A 46 -23.37 11.37 -11.31
N VAL A 47 -23.34 12.35 -12.19
CA VAL A 47 -24.51 12.75 -12.99
C VAL A 47 -24.73 11.76 -14.15
N LYS A 48 -23.66 11.36 -14.84
CA LYS A 48 -23.71 10.44 -15.97
C LYS A 48 -22.49 9.52 -15.94
N TRP A 49 -22.74 8.23 -15.86
CA TRP A 49 -21.68 7.21 -15.90
C TRP A 49 -21.08 7.06 -17.31
N THR A 50 -19.76 7.05 -17.38
CA THR A 50 -19.00 6.86 -18.63
C THR A 50 -18.36 5.49 -18.73
N HIS A 51 -18.34 4.70 -17.64
CA HIS A 51 -17.68 3.40 -17.59
C HIS A 51 -18.57 2.33 -16.94
N SER A 52 -18.89 1.28 -17.69
CA SER A 52 -19.86 0.25 -17.25
C SER A 52 -19.42 -0.56 -16.03
N VAL A 53 -18.11 -0.82 -15.88
CA VAL A 53 -17.58 -1.55 -14.72
C VAL A 53 -17.71 -0.70 -13.46
N TRP A 54 -17.34 0.57 -13.54
CA TRP A 54 -17.44 1.51 -12.41
C TRP A 54 -18.89 1.79 -12.03
N TYR A 55 -19.78 1.90 -13.02
CA TYR A 55 -21.22 1.97 -12.77
C TYR A 55 -21.72 0.78 -11.93
N ARG A 56 -21.33 -0.45 -12.32
CA ARG A 56 -21.73 -1.65 -11.58
C ARG A 56 -21.16 -1.67 -10.17
N ALA A 57 -19.90 -1.27 -10.01
CA ALA A 57 -19.25 -1.21 -8.70
C ALA A 57 -19.95 -0.21 -7.77
N GLY A 58 -20.13 1.05 -8.20
CA GLY A 58 -20.82 2.07 -7.40
C GLY A 58 -22.28 1.73 -7.13
N ARG A 59 -23.00 1.16 -8.11
CA ARG A 59 -24.38 0.70 -7.92
C ARG A 59 -24.47 -0.41 -6.88
N ASN A 60 -23.58 -1.40 -6.95
CA ASN A 60 -23.58 -2.53 -6.02
C ASN A 60 -23.29 -2.07 -4.60
N LEU A 61 -22.32 -1.16 -4.43
CA LEU A 61 -21.98 -0.60 -3.13
C LEU A 61 -23.18 0.14 -2.52
N ARG A 62 -23.79 1.05 -3.28
CA ARG A 62 -24.95 1.82 -2.81
C ARG A 62 -26.16 0.93 -2.52
N GLN A 63 -26.35 -0.15 -3.29
CA GLN A 63 -27.43 -1.10 -3.01
C GLN A 63 -27.19 -1.84 -1.70
N LEU A 64 -25.96 -2.29 -1.44
CA LEU A 64 -25.63 -2.93 -0.15
C LEU A 64 -25.91 -2.00 1.02
N ILE A 65 -25.48 -0.74 0.94
CA ILE A 65 -25.73 0.26 1.99
C ILE A 65 -27.23 0.50 2.16
N ALA A 66 -27.97 0.67 1.05
CA ALA A 66 -29.42 0.88 1.08
C ALA A 66 -30.19 -0.32 1.69
N ASP A 67 -29.66 -1.52 1.53
CA ASP A 67 -30.20 -2.75 2.12
C ASP A 67 -29.77 -2.93 3.62
N GLY A 68 -29.11 -1.92 4.19
CA GLY A 68 -28.65 -1.93 5.58
C GLY A 68 -27.38 -2.75 5.82
N CYS A 69 -26.61 -3.02 4.76
CA CYS A 69 -25.34 -3.73 4.84
C CYS A 69 -24.19 -2.78 4.55
N ASP A 70 -23.45 -2.36 5.59
CA ASP A 70 -22.20 -1.66 5.42
C ASP A 70 -21.09 -2.67 5.08
N PRO A 71 -20.44 -2.56 3.90
CA PRO A 71 -19.39 -3.49 3.49
C PRO A 71 -18.19 -3.54 4.44
N LEU A 72 -17.79 -2.39 4.98
CA LEU A 72 -16.62 -2.32 5.89
C LEU A 72 -16.91 -3.01 7.22
N GLN A 73 -18.05 -2.74 7.83
CA GLN A 73 -18.50 -3.40 9.05
C GLN A 73 -18.57 -4.93 8.84
N LEU A 74 -19.19 -5.35 7.74
CA LEU A 74 -19.31 -6.77 7.39
C LEU A 74 -17.95 -7.47 7.27
N LEU A 75 -16.98 -6.82 6.62
CA LEU A 75 -15.63 -7.36 6.45
C LEU A 75 -14.88 -7.43 7.77
N CYS A 76 -14.96 -6.40 8.62
CA CYS A 76 -14.38 -6.42 9.97
C CYS A 76 -14.90 -7.60 10.80
N GLU A 77 -16.22 -7.76 10.87
CA GLU A 77 -16.86 -8.84 11.61
C GLU A 77 -16.51 -10.24 11.05
N ARG A 78 -16.36 -10.34 9.73
CA ARG A 78 -15.99 -11.62 9.13
C ARG A 78 -14.54 -11.98 9.41
N CYS A 79 -13.62 -11.01 9.33
CA CYS A 79 -12.23 -11.21 9.69
C CYS A 79 -12.08 -11.61 11.16
N GLU A 80 -12.77 -10.93 12.07
CA GLU A 80 -12.79 -11.29 13.49
C GLU A 80 -13.24 -12.75 13.73
N ARG A 81 -14.35 -13.16 13.11
CA ARG A 81 -14.82 -14.55 13.20
C ARG A 81 -13.85 -15.58 12.63
N LYS A 82 -12.96 -15.16 11.75
CA LYS A 82 -11.93 -16.02 11.13
C LYS A 82 -10.57 -15.94 11.82
N GLY A 83 -10.43 -15.09 12.84
CA GLY A 83 -9.15 -14.87 13.52
C GLY A 83 -8.12 -14.14 12.67
N VAL A 84 -8.58 -13.33 11.70
CA VAL A 84 -7.74 -12.50 10.82
C VAL A 84 -7.86 -11.06 11.29
N TRP A 85 -6.72 -10.37 11.44
CA TRP A 85 -6.72 -8.94 11.72
C TRP A 85 -7.16 -8.15 10.50
N PHE A 86 -8.03 -7.18 10.71
CA PHE A 86 -8.51 -6.30 9.66
C PHE A 86 -7.94 -4.90 9.81
N ILE A 87 -7.10 -4.51 8.85
CA ILE A 87 -6.49 -3.18 8.78
C ILE A 87 -7.12 -2.41 7.63
N ALA A 88 -7.70 -1.25 7.92
CA ALA A 88 -8.28 -0.40 6.89
C ALA A 88 -7.19 0.51 6.28
N GLY A 89 -6.75 0.21 5.07
CA GLY A 89 -5.79 1.02 4.34
C GLY A 89 -6.45 2.16 3.57
N ASN A 90 -5.73 3.26 3.39
CA ASN A 90 -6.13 4.32 2.47
C ASN A 90 -4.90 5.15 2.03
N TRP A 91 -5.05 5.81 0.87
CA TRP A 91 -4.07 6.79 0.41
C TRP A 91 -4.07 8.02 1.35
N VAL A 92 -2.89 8.45 1.73
CA VAL A 92 -2.71 9.69 2.51
C VAL A 92 -2.90 10.92 1.60
N ASN A 93 -2.61 10.79 0.31
CA ASN A 93 -2.78 11.88 -0.64
C ASN A 93 -3.91 11.62 -1.63
N PHE A 94 -4.27 12.67 -2.36
CA PHE A 94 -5.25 12.63 -3.44
C PHE A 94 -4.59 12.73 -4.81
N GLN A 95 -5.20 12.06 -5.79
CA GLN A 95 -5.01 12.39 -7.19
C GLN A 95 -6.11 13.35 -7.63
N GLY A 96 -5.73 14.55 -8.01
CA GLY A 96 -6.62 15.53 -8.58
C GLY A 96 -7.25 15.08 -9.89
N ALA A 97 -8.34 15.72 -10.26
CA ALA A 97 -9.14 15.32 -11.40
C ALA A 97 -9.85 16.53 -12.02
N ASP A 98 -10.39 16.32 -13.20
CA ASP A 98 -11.27 17.24 -13.87
C ASP A 98 -12.69 16.67 -13.94
N ARG A 99 -13.71 17.46 -13.57
CA ARG A 99 -15.09 16.99 -13.48
C ARG A 99 -15.65 16.60 -14.85
N GLU A 100 -15.25 17.26 -15.92
CA GLU A 100 -15.73 16.97 -17.27
C GLU A 100 -15.21 15.60 -17.76
N THR A 101 -13.94 15.31 -17.53
CA THR A 101 -13.30 14.07 -18.00
C THR A 101 -13.46 12.90 -17.02
N ASP A 102 -13.38 13.14 -15.72
CA ASP A 102 -13.29 12.11 -14.70
C ASP A 102 -14.61 11.91 -13.91
N GLY A 103 -15.54 12.88 -13.96
CA GLY A 103 -16.77 12.85 -13.16
C GLY A 103 -17.69 11.67 -13.43
N GLY A 104 -17.60 11.05 -14.61
CA GLY A 104 -18.38 9.85 -14.97
C GLY A 104 -17.77 8.53 -14.48
N LEU A 105 -16.63 8.54 -13.79
CA LEU A 105 -16.00 7.34 -13.25
C LEU A 105 -16.47 7.02 -11.82
N GLY A 106 -16.96 8.01 -11.08
CA GLY A 106 -17.44 7.90 -9.72
C GLY A 106 -16.34 7.68 -8.67
N ARG A 107 -15.07 7.85 -9.03
CA ARG A 107 -13.90 7.58 -8.18
C ARG A 107 -13.36 8.82 -7.48
N LYS A 108 -13.90 9.99 -7.79
CA LYS A 108 -13.41 11.28 -7.29
C LYS A 108 -14.51 11.99 -6.50
N SER A 109 -14.16 12.54 -5.36
CA SER A 109 -15.05 13.31 -4.51
C SER A 109 -15.24 14.73 -5.04
N ASP A 110 -16.29 15.41 -4.58
CA ASP A 110 -16.48 16.83 -4.86
C ASP A 110 -15.32 17.67 -4.30
N PHE A 111 -14.76 17.28 -3.16
CA PHE A 111 -13.56 17.92 -2.62
C PHE A 111 -12.43 17.98 -3.65
N VAL A 112 -12.15 16.87 -4.33
CA VAL A 112 -11.08 16.82 -5.34
C VAL A 112 -11.42 17.66 -6.57
N PHE A 113 -12.69 17.66 -7.02
CA PHE A 113 -13.11 18.44 -8.18
C PHE A 113 -13.16 19.95 -7.92
N ASP A 114 -13.58 20.35 -6.73
CA ASP A 114 -13.87 21.74 -6.43
C ASP A 114 -12.63 22.51 -5.90
N HIS A 115 -11.54 21.78 -5.60
CA HIS A 115 -10.30 22.37 -5.07
C HIS A 115 -9.06 22.10 -5.92
N PRO A 116 -9.07 22.38 -7.24
CA PRO A 116 -7.89 22.16 -8.10
C PRO A 116 -6.68 23.01 -7.69
N HIS A 117 -6.89 24.07 -6.90
CA HIS A 117 -5.83 24.92 -6.37
C HIS A 117 -4.99 24.26 -5.28
N PHE A 118 -5.40 23.11 -4.74
CA PHE A 118 -4.59 22.30 -3.84
C PHE A 118 -3.65 21.35 -4.58
N GLN A 119 -3.77 21.23 -5.91
CA GLN A 119 -2.86 20.42 -6.71
C GLN A 119 -1.48 21.06 -6.73
N VAL A 120 -0.44 20.22 -6.69
CA VAL A 120 0.95 20.66 -6.81
C VAL A 120 1.21 21.33 -8.18
N GLY A 121 0.65 20.75 -9.23
CA GLY A 121 0.83 21.27 -10.59
C GLY A 121 2.21 20.96 -11.19
N GLU A 122 2.62 21.81 -12.13
CA GLU A 122 3.94 21.71 -12.78
C GLU A 122 5.04 22.24 -11.86
N GLU A 123 6.20 21.59 -11.91
CA GLU A 123 7.39 21.92 -11.13
C GLU A 123 8.60 21.97 -12.04
N GLU A 124 9.57 22.84 -11.72
CA GLU A 124 10.84 22.92 -12.46
C GLU A 124 11.81 21.78 -12.10
N ASP A 125 11.57 21.06 -11.01
CA ASP A 125 12.40 19.94 -10.58
C ASP A 125 12.39 18.81 -11.63
N PRO A 126 13.56 18.32 -12.08
CA PRO A 126 13.64 17.28 -13.10
C PRO A 126 12.93 15.97 -12.70
N ARG A 127 12.74 15.71 -11.39
CA ARG A 127 12.03 14.54 -10.89
C ARG A 127 10.52 14.62 -11.11
N ALA A 128 9.97 15.82 -11.28
CA ALA A 128 8.54 16.05 -11.47
C ALA A 128 7.95 15.32 -12.69
N GLN A 129 8.75 15.06 -13.73
CA GLN A 129 8.31 14.28 -14.89
C GLN A 129 7.92 12.82 -14.57
N TYR A 130 8.33 12.31 -13.40
CA TYR A 130 8.08 10.93 -12.98
C TYR A 130 6.98 10.78 -11.95
N VAL A 131 6.38 11.87 -11.49
CA VAL A 131 5.33 11.87 -10.47
C VAL A 131 4.01 12.39 -11.03
N GLU A 132 2.92 12.21 -10.29
CA GLU A 132 1.59 12.73 -10.68
C GLU A 132 1.52 14.25 -10.42
N PRO A 133 1.40 15.09 -11.44
CA PRO A 133 1.38 16.54 -11.25
C PRO A 133 0.09 17.01 -10.58
N ARG A 134 -1.00 16.26 -10.71
CA ARG A 134 -2.28 16.57 -10.07
C ARG A 134 -2.41 16.05 -8.64
N ARG A 135 -1.31 15.53 -8.04
CA ARG A 135 -1.32 15.20 -6.61
C ARG A 135 -1.56 16.45 -5.78
N PHE A 136 -2.26 16.31 -4.65
CA PHE A 136 -2.53 17.46 -3.79
C PHE A 136 -1.32 17.75 -2.88
N SER A 137 -1.15 19.03 -2.50
CA SER A 137 -0.15 19.37 -1.51
C SER A 137 -0.71 19.17 -0.11
N PHE A 138 -0.06 18.31 0.65
CA PHE A 138 -0.42 18.02 2.05
C PHE A 138 -0.09 19.19 3.00
N LEU A 139 0.59 20.22 2.50
CA LEU A 139 0.84 21.47 3.25
C LEU A 139 -0.42 22.31 3.43
N TYR A 140 -1.48 22.08 2.66
CA TYR A 140 -2.78 22.71 2.88
C TYR A 140 -3.51 22.05 4.06
N PRO A 141 -3.91 22.82 5.09
CA PRO A 141 -4.64 22.26 6.23
C PRO A 141 -5.93 21.53 5.85
N GLU A 142 -6.63 22.02 4.83
CA GLU A 142 -7.89 21.47 4.34
C GLU A 142 -7.70 20.07 3.78
N VAL A 143 -6.60 19.82 3.05
CA VAL A 143 -6.23 18.49 2.53
C VAL A 143 -5.98 17.52 3.67
N ARG A 144 -5.24 17.95 4.69
CA ARG A 144 -4.98 17.16 5.89
C ARG A 144 -6.25 16.84 6.67
N GLN A 145 -7.13 17.83 6.82
CA GLN A 145 -8.38 17.66 7.55
C GLN A 145 -9.31 16.65 6.88
N GLU A 146 -9.43 16.72 5.55
CA GLU A 146 -10.22 15.78 4.76
C GLU A 146 -9.72 14.35 4.92
N ARG A 147 -8.40 14.15 4.85
CA ARG A 147 -7.81 12.82 5.09
C ARG A 147 -7.92 12.37 6.53
N PHE A 148 -7.72 13.29 7.47
CA PHE A 148 -7.82 13.00 8.90
C PHE A 148 -9.20 12.46 9.28
N ALA A 149 -10.27 13.11 8.81
CA ALA A 149 -11.63 12.71 9.09
C ALA A 149 -11.93 11.26 8.69
N VAL A 150 -11.43 10.83 7.52
CA VAL A 150 -11.61 9.44 7.05
C VAL A 150 -10.85 8.46 7.95
N PHE A 151 -9.59 8.73 8.28
CA PHE A 151 -8.80 7.82 9.13
C PHE A 151 -9.34 7.80 10.58
N GLU A 152 -9.80 8.94 11.10
CA GLU A 152 -10.46 8.99 12.40
C GLU A 152 -11.74 8.15 12.42
N GLU A 153 -12.57 8.22 11.37
CA GLU A 153 -13.77 7.39 11.23
C GLU A 153 -13.41 5.89 11.21
N LEU A 154 -12.39 5.50 10.42
CA LEU A 154 -11.94 4.11 10.32
C LEU A 154 -11.44 3.54 11.66
N LEU A 155 -10.86 4.39 12.51
CA LEU A 155 -10.36 4.01 13.84
C LEU A 155 -11.49 3.96 14.87
N SER A 156 -12.36 4.99 14.88
CA SER A 156 -13.28 5.24 15.98
C SER A 156 -14.63 4.57 15.79
N ARG A 157 -15.16 4.55 14.56
CA ARG A 157 -16.50 4.02 14.28
C ARG A 157 -16.49 2.52 14.00
N TYR A 158 -15.43 2.01 13.36
CA TYR A 158 -15.36 0.61 12.91
C TYR A 158 -14.54 -0.26 13.85
N PRO A 159 -14.88 -1.57 14.00
CA PRO A 159 -14.11 -2.52 14.80
C PRO A 159 -12.87 -3.03 14.02
N THR A 160 -12.14 -2.13 13.37
CA THR A 160 -10.87 -2.44 12.72
C THR A 160 -9.80 -2.79 13.77
N ASP A 161 -8.78 -3.56 13.40
CA ASP A 161 -7.59 -3.76 14.22
C ASP A 161 -6.54 -2.66 14.00
N GLY A 162 -6.87 -1.67 13.17
CA GLY A 162 -6.04 -0.50 12.90
C GLY A 162 -6.20 0.04 11.49
N ILE A 163 -5.28 0.90 11.13
CA ILE A 163 -5.21 1.56 9.82
C ILE A 163 -3.84 1.37 9.16
N GLU A 164 -3.81 1.51 7.85
CA GLU A 164 -2.59 1.63 7.07
C GLU A 164 -2.58 2.96 6.31
N LEU A 165 -1.47 3.68 6.44
CA LEU A 165 -1.18 4.92 5.75
C LEU A 165 -0.35 4.62 4.50
N ASP A 166 -0.94 4.74 3.31
CA ASP A 166 -0.17 4.65 2.06
C ASP A 166 0.53 5.98 1.79
N LEU A 167 1.84 5.98 2.00
CA LEU A 167 2.73 7.12 1.81
C LEU A 167 3.62 6.96 0.56
N ILE A 168 3.37 5.95 -0.27
CA ILE A 168 4.13 5.69 -1.49
C ILE A 168 3.43 6.27 -2.72
N ASP A 169 2.14 6.01 -2.86
CA ASP A 169 1.41 6.49 -4.01
C ASP A 169 1.16 8.00 -3.90
N PHE A 170 1.37 8.68 -5.01
CA PHE A 170 1.31 10.15 -5.13
C PHE A 170 2.34 10.91 -4.27
N ALA A 171 3.43 10.23 -3.87
CA ALA A 171 4.58 10.91 -3.27
C ALA A 171 5.39 11.69 -4.32
N PRO A 172 6.04 12.81 -3.92
CA PRO A 172 5.98 13.45 -2.62
C PRO A 172 4.62 14.10 -2.34
N LEU A 173 4.29 14.27 -1.06
CA LEU A 173 2.99 14.84 -0.63
C LEU A 173 2.93 16.37 -0.73
N CYS A 174 3.90 16.99 -1.36
CA CYS A 174 4.03 18.42 -1.62
C CYS A 174 4.92 18.65 -2.84
N ARG A 175 5.30 19.87 -3.11
CA ARG A 175 6.32 20.20 -4.10
C ARG A 175 7.70 19.69 -3.65
N PHE A 176 8.58 19.39 -4.59
CA PHE A 176 9.94 18.93 -4.27
C PHE A 176 10.78 19.98 -3.51
N ASP A 177 10.51 21.25 -3.71
CA ASP A 177 11.18 22.36 -3.01
C ASP A 177 10.56 22.70 -1.65
N GLU A 178 9.49 22.01 -1.25
CA GLU A 178 8.76 22.21 0.01
C GLU A 178 8.91 21.04 0.99
N VAL A 179 9.63 19.98 0.64
CA VAL A 179 9.69 18.75 1.44
C VAL A 179 10.21 18.95 2.87
N GLU A 180 11.08 19.92 3.11
CA GLU A 180 11.55 20.27 4.46
C GLU A 180 10.42 20.82 5.35
N GLN A 181 9.39 21.44 4.75
CA GLN A 181 8.24 21.94 5.46
C GLN A 181 7.25 20.81 5.79
N LEU A 182 7.27 19.74 5.00
CA LEU A 182 6.35 18.62 5.15
C LEU A 182 6.63 17.79 6.41
N ASP A 183 7.89 17.56 6.74
CA ASP A 183 8.31 16.68 7.83
C ASP A 183 7.59 16.98 9.15
N PRO A 184 7.70 18.19 9.76
CA PRO A 184 7.01 18.46 11.02
C PRO A 184 5.48 18.41 10.90
N VAL A 185 4.95 18.72 9.72
CA VAL A 185 3.51 18.71 9.45
C VAL A 185 2.99 17.27 9.40
N LEU A 186 3.66 16.39 8.68
CA LEU A 186 3.25 14.99 8.53
C LEU A 186 3.46 14.22 9.85
N THR A 187 4.59 14.42 10.52
CA THR A 187 4.89 13.81 11.82
C THR A 187 3.84 14.22 12.86
N GLY A 188 3.48 15.50 12.93
CA GLY A 188 2.42 15.98 13.80
C GLY A 188 1.05 15.38 13.49
N TRP A 189 0.71 15.26 12.19
CA TRP A 189 -0.54 14.66 11.73
C TRP A 189 -0.64 13.17 12.05
N ILE A 190 0.46 12.40 11.91
CA ILE A 190 0.51 10.98 12.33
C ILE A 190 0.37 10.90 13.87
N GLY A 191 1.00 11.81 14.61
CA GLY A 191 0.84 11.90 16.07
C GLY A 191 -0.61 12.17 16.50
N ASP A 192 -1.35 12.99 15.76
CA ASP A 192 -2.78 13.19 15.99
C ASP A 192 -3.59 11.92 15.77
N LEU A 193 -3.31 11.18 14.70
CA LEU A 193 -3.93 9.87 14.44
C LEU A 193 -3.58 8.84 15.52
N ARG A 194 -2.35 8.85 16.06
CA ARG A 194 -1.98 7.98 17.18
C ARG A 194 -2.85 8.25 18.40
N ARG A 195 -3.11 9.53 18.73
CA ARG A 195 -4.01 9.88 19.85
C ARG A 195 -5.44 9.43 19.60
N VAL A 196 -5.94 9.51 18.37
CA VAL A 196 -7.25 8.94 17.99
C VAL A 196 -7.25 7.43 18.20
N ALA A 197 -6.23 6.73 17.71
CA ALA A 197 -6.13 5.29 17.83
C ALA A 197 -6.08 4.82 19.30
N ASP A 198 -5.31 5.50 20.16
CA ASP A 198 -5.23 5.19 21.59
C ASP A 198 -6.57 5.40 22.29
N ARG A 199 -7.30 6.46 21.95
CA ARG A 199 -8.64 6.72 22.45
C ARG A 199 -9.62 5.62 21.99
N ALA A 200 -9.65 5.30 20.71
CA ALA A 200 -10.51 4.27 20.15
C ALA A 200 -10.20 2.88 20.72
N GLU A 201 -8.91 2.57 20.97
CA GLU A 201 -8.50 1.34 21.67
C GLU A 201 -9.08 1.29 23.08
N SER A 202 -9.00 2.38 23.83
CA SER A 202 -9.58 2.46 25.19
C SER A 202 -11.09 2.30 25.20
N GLU A 203 -11.78 2.90 24.23
CA GLU A 203 -13.25 2.88 24.13
C GLU A 203 -13.80 1.53 23.64
N GLN A 204 -13.12 0.91 22.67
CA GLN A 204 -13.58 -0.35 22.04
C GLN A 204 -12.99 -1.60 22.69
N GLY A 205 -11.96 -1.46 23.56
CA GLY A 205 -11.26 -2.61 24.15
C GLY A 205 -10.49 -3.45 23.09
N ARG A 206 -10.16 -2.84 21.94
CA ARG A 206 -9.49 -3.50 20.80
C ARG A 206 -8.27 -2.69 20.39
N ARG A 207 -7.11 -3.35 20.30
CA ARG A 207 -5.86 -2.72 19.84
C ARG A 207 -6.05 -2.05 18.48
N LYS A 208 -5.66 -0.77 18.35
CA LYS A 208 -5.69 0.01 17.13
C LYS A 208 -4.27 0.30 16.65
N ARG A 209 -3.83 -0.46 15.66
CA ARG A 209 -2.49 -0.33 15.08
C ARG A 209 -2.45 0.73 13.98
N ILE A 210 -1.31 1.38 13.84
CA ILE A 210 -1.00 2.25 12.70
C ILE A 210 0.18 1.68 11.95
N TYR A 211 -0.03 1.29 10.70
CA TYR A 211 1.03 0.88 9.78
C TYR A 211 1.32 2.00 8.80
N ALA A 212 2.60 2.27 8.53
CA ALA A 212 3.04 3.19 7.50
C ALA A 212 3.66 2.41 6.33
N ARG A 213 3.10 2.53 5.14
CA ARG A 213 3.68 1.99 3.91
C ARG A 213 4.64 3.01 3.33
N ILE A 214 5.92 2.65 3.26
CA ILE A 214 7.01 3.56 2.93
C ILE A 214 8.03 2.90 1.98
N PRO A 215 8.83 3.70 1.24
CA PRO A 215 10.01 3.18 0.56
C PRO A 215 10.99 2.56 1.55
N ALA A 216 11.64 1.45 1.17
CA ALA A 216 12.56 0.74 2.04
C ALA A 216 13.88 1.51 2.31
N HIS A 217 14.28 2.42 1.44
CA HIS A 217 15.57 3.09 1.53
C HIS A 217 15.49 4.42 2.29
N PRO A 218 16.32 4.64 3.34
CA PRO A 218 16.28 5.87 4.15
C PRO A 218 16.50 7.16 3.36
N ASP A 219 17.34 7.15 2.32
CA ASP A 219 17.55 8.35 1.50
C ASP A 219 16.28 8.76 0.75
N ALA A 220 15.36 7.82 0.50
CA ALA A 220 14.05 8.16 -0.05
C ALA A 220 13.21 8.93 0.97
N TRP A 221 13.32 8.65 2.25
CA TRP A 221 12.57 9.37 3.29
C TRP A 221 12.96 10.85 3.32
N ASN A 222 14.27 11.13 3.26
CA ASN A 222 14.76 12.52 3.20
C ASN A 222 14.24 13.26 1.96
N LEU A 223 14.19 12.57 0.81
CA LEU A 223 13.67 13.15 -0.44
C LEU A 223 12.16 13.40 -0.41
N LEU A 224 11.44 12.73 0.50
CA LEU A 224 9.99 12.82 0.65
C LEU A 224 9.55 13.66 1.85
N GLY A 225 10.48 14.09 2.71
CA GLY A 225 10.19 14.80 3.95
C GLY A 225 9.49 13.90 4.99
N TYR A 226 9.98 12.65 5.15
CA TYR A 226 9.44 11.66 6.08
C TYR A 226 10.42 11.42 7.23
N ASP A 227 10.11 11.87 8.44
CA ASP A 227 10.89 11.53 9.64
C ASP A 227 10.50 10.16 10.21
N VAL A 228 10.74 9.11 9.42
CA VAL A 228 10.47 7.73 9.84
C VAL A 228 11.17 7.38 11.16
N PRO A 229 12.43 7.83 11.41
CA PRO A 229 13.07 7.63 12.69
C PRO A 229 12.30 8.23 13.88
N ALA A 230 11.71 9.42 13.73
CA ALA A 230 10.87 9.99 14.78
C ALA A 230 9.59 9.18 14.99
N TRP A 231 8.93 8.74 13.90
CA TRP A 231 7.70 7.95 14.01
C TRP A 231 7.93 6.64 14.80
N VAL A 232 9.06 5.98 14.58
CA VAL A 232 9.43 4.76 15.33
C VAL A 232 9.82 5.09 16.77
N ARG A 233 10.69 6.06 16.98
CA ARG A 233 11.21 6.43 18.33
C ARG A 233 10.09 6.90 19.25
N GLU A 234 9.11 7.64 18.72
CA GLU A 234 8.00 8.19 19.49
C GLU A 234 6.80 7.24 19.58
N GLY A 235 6.89 6.06 18.94
CA GLY A 235 5.83 5.05 18.96
C GLY A 235 4.56 5.49 18.22
N LEU A 236 4.70 6.36 17.21
CA LEU A 236 3.58 6.84 16.42
C LEU A 236 3.02 5.78 15.48
N VAL A 237 3.86 4.83 15.08
CA VAL A 237 3.49 3.71 14.20
C VAL A 237 3.84 2.37 14.86
N ASP A 238 2.98 1.37 14.65
CA ASP A 238 3.15 0.00 15.15
C ASP A 238 3.92 -0.88 14.15
N GLY A 239 4.10 -0.42 12.92
CA GLY A 239 4.90 -1.12 11.92
C GLY A 239 5.13 -0.31 10.65
N LEU A 240 6.23 -0.65 9.99
CA LEU A 240 6.62 -0.11 8.70
C LEU A 240 6.43 -1.19 7.64
N ILE A 241 5.66 -0.89 6.59
CA ILE A 241 5.50 -1.77 5.42
C ILE A 241 6.44 -1.24 4.33
N CYS A 242 7.63 -1.84 4.27
CA CYS A 242 8.67 -1.43 3.34
C CYS A 242 8.45 -2.00 1.95
N MET A 243 8.53 -1.14 0.93
CA MET A 243 8.39 -1.53 -0.46
C MET A 243 9.48 -0.88 -1.33
N SER A 244 9.61 -1.34 -2.57
CA SER A 244 10.18 -0.50 -3.61
C SER A 244 9.26 0.70 -3.85
N GLY A 245 9.80 1.79 -4.37
CA GLY A 245 9.13 3.09 -4.40
C GLY A 245 7.80 3.20 -5.16
N GLN A 246 7.16 2.10 -5.60
CA GLN A 246 5.81 2.12 -6.20
C GLN A 246 5.06 0.81 -6.01
N MET A 247 3.76 0.92 -5.70
CA MET A 247 2.87 -0.23 -5.54
C MET A 247 2.68 -1.03 -6.84
N GLU A 248 2.60 -0.37 -7.99
CA GLU A 248 2.40 -1.02 -9.30
C GLU A 248 3.71 -1.44 -9.99
N GLY A 249 4.83 -1.46 -9.27
CA GLY A 249 6.11 -1.94 -9.77
C GLY A 249 6.18 -3.45 -9.93
N ALA A 250 7.17 -3.92 -10.70
CA ALA A 250 7.48 -5.34 -10.73
C ALA A 250 8.00 -5.83 -9.39
N ILE A 251 7.85 -7.15 -9.15
CA ILE A 251 8.39 -7.79 -7.95
C ILE A 251 9.86 -7.43 -7.73
N THR A 252 10.17 -7.00 -6.51
CA THR A 252 11.51 -6.74 -6.02
C THR A 252 11.91 -7.84 -5.05
N GLN A 253 13.02 -8.52 -5.34
CA GLN A 253 13.49 -9.64 -4.52
C GLN A 253 14.66 -9.28 -3.62
N ASP A 254 15.24 -8.11 -3.81
CA ASP A 254 16.52 -7.69 -3.23
C ASP A 254 16.45 -6.32 -2.54
N LEU A 255 15.29 -5.99 -1.94
CA LEU A 255 15.19 -4.81 -1.08
C LEU A 255 16.29 -4.83 -0.02
N ASP A 256 16.94 -3.69 0.16
CA ASP A 256 17.85 -3.51 1.28
C ASP A 256 17.08 -3.01 2.50
N LEU A 257 16.99 -3.88 3.50
CA LEU A 257 16.26 -3.62 4.74
C LEU A 257 17.17 -3.34 5.93
N GLY A 258 18.50 -3.37 5.74
CA GLY A 258 19.46 -3.29 6.84
C GLY A 258 19.25 -2.08 7.74
N ALA A 259 19.13 -0.90 7.15
CA ALA A 259 18.91 0.35 7.90
C ALA A 259 17.55 0.38 8.63
N VAL A 260 16.50 -0.17 8.02
CA VAL A 260 15.19 -0.26 8.66
C VAL A 260 15.18 -1.27 9.78
N ALA A 261 15.82 -2.42 9.59
CA ALA A 261 15.95 -3.44 10.62
C ALA A 261 16.73 -2.91 11.83
N ASP A 262 17.79 -2.12 11.61
CA ASP A 262 18.53 -1.46 12.68
C ASP A 262 17.69 -0.40 13.40
N LEU A 263 16.86 0.34 12.66
CA LEU A 263 15.97 1.38 13.21
C LEU A 263 14.90 0.80 14.13
N VAL A 264 14.28 -0.32 13.75
CA VAL A 264 13.20 -0.92 14.56
C VAL A 264 13.71 -1.87 15.64
N ARG A 265 15.00 -2.20 15.62
CA ARG A 265 15.61 -3.07 16.64
C ARG A 265 15.36 -2.51 18.03
N ASP A 266 14.99 -3.39 18.96
CA ASP A 266 14.70 -3.04 20.35
C ASP A 266 13.50 -2.08 20.54
N THR A 267 12.65 -1.94 19.52
CA THR A 267 11.39 -1.21 19.59
C THR A 267 10.17 -2.15 19.50
N GLN A 268 8.96 -1.60 19.63
CA GLN A 268 7.72 -2.35 19.38
C GLN A 268 7.25 -2.26 17.93
N CYS A 269 7.92 -1.46 17.11
CA CYS A 269 7.58 -1.27 15.70
C CYS A 269 8.03 -2.49 14.87
N ARG A 270 7.13 -3.06 14.11
CA ARG A 270 7.40 -4.22 13.24
C ARG A 270 7.95 -3.81 11.89
N LEU A 271 8.89 -4.59 11.39
CA LEU A 271 9.38 -4.51 10.02
C LEU A 271 8.60 -5.48 9.13
N LEU A 272 7.75 -4.95 8.28
CA LEU A 272 7.00 -5.70 7.30
C LEU A 272 7.48 -5.36 5.89
N VAL A 273 7.32 -6.29 4.96
CA VAL A 273 7.66 -6.07 3.54
C VAL A 273 6.42 -6.23 2.69
N GLY A 274 6.11 -5.22 1.89
CA GLY A 274 5.10 -5.31 0.85
C GLY A 274 5.74 -5.79 -0.46
N CYS A 275 5.28 -6.92 -0.97
CA CYS A 275 5.78 -7.52 -2.19
C CYS A 275 4.75 -7.39 -3.31
N SER A 276 5.15 -6.79 -4.44
CA SER A 276 4.34 -6.88 -5.66
C SER A 276 4.37 -8.29 -6.22
N ASN A 277 3.26 -8.74 -6.80
CA ASN A 277 3.19 -10.02 -7.52
C ASN A 277 3.25 -9.87 -9.04
N LEU A 278 3.70 -8.71 -9.56
CA LEU A 278 3.80 -8.45 -11.00
C LEU A 278 5.22 -8.69 -11.53
N LEU A 279 5.34 -9.17 -12.77
CA LEU A 279 6.64 -9.33 -13.44
C LEU A 279 7.13 -8.06 -14.15
N GLY A 280 6.29 -7.06 -14.28
CA GLY A 280 6.57 -5.81 -14.96
C GLY A 280 5.37 -4.89 -14.90
N ARG A 281 5.40 -3.81 -15.70
CA ARG A 281 4.33 -2.81 -15.76
C ARG A 281 3.02 -3.31 -16.39
N GLN A 282 3.00 -4.52 -16.93
CA GLN A 282 1.81 -5.11 -17.56
C GLN A 282 0.99 -5.85 -16.52
N ARG A 283 -0.23 -5.41 -16.28
CA ARG A 283 -1.18 -5.91 -15.26
C ARG A 283 -1.55 -7.40 -15.35
N HIS A 284 -1.09 -8.13 -16.35
CA HIS A 284 -1.46 -9.54 -16.57
C HIS A 284 -0.27 -10.50 -16.53
N HIS A 285 0.91 -10.01 -16.18
CA HIS A 285 2.09 -10.85 -16.05
C HIS A 285 2.43 -10.99 -14.56
N TYR A 286 1.98 -12.09 -13.97
CA TYR A 286 2.17 -12.37 -12.56
C TYR A 286 3.44 -13.13 -12.29
N ALA A 287 4.09 -12.80 -11.17
CA ALA A 287 5.22 -13.55 -10.66
C ALA A 287 4.76 -14.94 -10.17
N PRO A 288 5.40 -16.03 -10.60
CA PRO A 288 5.09 -17.34 -10.05
C PRO A 288 5.51 -17.43 -8.58
N ALA A 289 4.88 -18.32 -7.83
CA ALA A 289 5.13 -18.51 -6.40
C ALA A 289 6.63 -18.59 -6.03
N PRO A 290 7.50 -19.33 -6.73
CA PRO A 290 8.93 -19.37 -6.44
C PRO A 290 9.65 -18.03 -6.48
N MET A 291 9.18 -17.06 -7.27
CA MET A 291 9.74 -15.70 -7.26
C MET A 291 9.32 -14.91 -6.03
N ILE A 292 8.07 -15.07 -5.60
CA ILE A 292 7.54 -14.43 -4.41
C ILE A 292 8.22 -15.00 -3.15
N TRP A 293 8.42 -16.33 -3.13
CA TRP A 293 9.14 -17.00 -2.05
C TRP A 293 10.61 -16.56 -1.95
N ALA A 294 11.25 -16.26 -3.09
CA ALA A 294 12.61 -15.71 -3.10
C ALA A 294 12.64 -14.31 -2.45
N ALA A 295 11.66 -13.45 -2.75
CA ALA A 295 11.53 -12.14 -2.10
C ALA A 295 11.31 -12.29 -0.59
N ALA A 296 10.43 -13.20 -0.17
CA ALA A 296 10.16 -13.49 1.23
C ALA A 296 11.40 -14.00 1.97
N ALA A 297 12.13 -14.96 1.40
CA ALA A 297 13.36 -15.48 2.01
C ALA A 297 14.42 -14.38 2.20
N ASN A 298 14.58 -13.50 1.21
CA ASN A 298 15.48 -12.37 1.33
C ASN A 298 15.03 -11.36 2.39
N ALA A 299 13.73 -11.10 2.53
CA ALA A 299 13.18 -10.21 3.56
C ALA A 299 13.43 -10.78 4.98
N TYR A 300 13.03 -12.01 5.23
CA TYR A 300 13.22 -12.65 6.54
C TYR A 300 14.70 -12.76 6.94
N SER A 301 15.58 -13.01 5.98
CA SER A 301 17.03 -13.07 6.25
C SER A 301 17.63 -11.74 6.72
N GLN A 302 16.90 -10.65 6.53
CA GLN A 302 17.28 -9.30 6.95
C GLN A 302 16.51 -8.82 8.19
N GLY A 303 15.73 -9.70 8.82
CA GLY A 303 15.01 -9.39 10.06
C GLY A 303 13.58 -8.88 9.87
N ALA A 304 12.96 -9.08 8.70
CA ALA A 304 11.55 -8.78 8.54
C ALA A 304 10.69 -9.69 9.45
N ASP A 305 9.69 -9.10 10.11
CA ASP A 305 8.72 -9.80 10.96
C ASP A 305 7.62 -10.46 10.14
N GLY A 306 7.41 -9.99 8.92
CA GLY A 306 6.38 -10.51 8.04
C GLY A 306 6.48 -9.97 6.62
N ILE A 307 5.77 -10.63 5.72
CA ILE A 307 5.65 -10.23 4.32
C ILE A 307 4.20 -10.29 3.88
N GLY A 308 3.77 -9.29 3.12
CA GLY A 308 2.46 -9.21 2.51
C GLY A 308 2.53 -9.07 1.00
N LEU A 309 1.47 -9.44 0.32
CA LEU A 309 1.29 -9.12 -1.09
C LEU A 309 0.59 -7.77 -1.21
N ALA A 310 1.30 -6.80 -1.72
CA ALA A 310 0.75 -5.50 -2.03
C ALA A 310 0.01 -5.56 -3.37
N ASN A 311 -1.20 -4.99 -3.43
CA ASN A 311 -2.03 -5.01 -4.64
C ASN A 311 -2.16 -6.43 -5.22
N ALA A 312 -2.66 -7.37 -4.43
CA ALA A 312 -2.79 -8.78 -4.81
C ALA A 312 -3.74 -8.96 -6.02
N HIS A 313 -3.25 -8.65 -7.19
CA HIS A 313 -3.93 -8.81 -8.47
C HIS A 313 -3.63 -10.19 -9.04
N TRP A 314 -4.27 -11.23 -8.55
CA TRP A 314 -4.10 -12.55 -9.13
C TRP A 314 -5.21 -12.90 -10.10
N GLY A 315 -4.78 -13.45 -11.23
CA GLY A 315 -5.63 -13.86 -12.31
C GLY A 315 -6.23 -12.70 -13.12
N PRO A 316 -6.52 -12.92 -14.39
CA PRO A 316 -7.06 -11.90 -15.29
C PRO A 316 -8.47 -11.45 -14.90
N ASN A 317 -9.16 -12.21 -14.06
CA ASN A 317 -10.54 -11.99 -13.65
C ASN A 317 -10.70 -11.66 -12.16
N GLY A 318 -9.60 -11.48 -11.41
CA GLY A 318 -9.66 -11.30 -9.97
C GLY A 318 -10.11 -12.55 -9.22
N TRP A 319 -11.05 -12.37 -8.30
CA TRP A 319 -11.63 -13.46 -7.52
C TRP A 319 -12.62 -14.34 -8.30
N PRO A 320 -12.74 -15.64 -7.99
CA PRO A 320 -11.95 -16.38 -6.99
C PRO A 320 -10.54 -16.71 -7.49
N TRP A 321 -9.60 -16.76 -6.56
CA TRP A 321 -8.24 -17.21 -6.85
C TRP A 321 -8.20 -18.70 -7.16
N ARG A 322 -7.17 -19.12 -7.90
CA ARG A 322 -6.91 -20.52 -8.17
C ARG A 322 -6.16 -21.17 -7.00
N SER A 323 -6.16 -22.48 -6.94
CA SER A 323 -5.53 -23.24 -5.85
C SER A 323 -4.02 -23.01 -5.75
N ASP A 324 -3.33 -22.75 -6.87
CA ASP A 324 -1.90 -22.44 -6.92
C ASP A 324 -1.60 -21.04 -6.35
N GLU A 325 -2.51 -20.09 -6.48
CA GLU A 325 -2.40 -18.76 -5.91
C GLU A 325 -2.49 -18.79 -4.37
N TYR A 326 -3.42 -19.57 -3.82
CA TYR A 326 -3.50 -19.81 -2.36
C TYR A 326 -2.27 -20.52 -1.81
N HIS A 327 -1.69 -21.44 -2.58
CA HIS A 327 -0.46 -22.11 -2.18
C HIS A 327 0.69 -21.12 -1.99
N THR A 328 0.76 -20.07 -2.81
CA THR A 328 1.75 -19.00 -2.64
C THR A 328 1.67 -18.38 -1.25
N LEU A 329 0.47 -18.01 -0.80
CA LEU A 329 0.26 -17.39 0.51
C LEU A 329 0.65 -18.31 1.68
N ARG A 330 0.34 -19.59 1.58
CA ARG A 330 0.56 -20.55 2.68
C ARG A 330 2.00 -20.61 3.16
N LEU A 331 2.97 -20.40 2.28
CA LEU A 331 4.40 -20.45 2.63
C LEU A 331 4.93 -19.11 3.12
N LEU A 332 4.29 -17.99 2.78
CA LEU A 332 4.84 -16.67 3.08
C LEU A 332 5.03 -16.40 4.57
N GLY A 333 4.15 -16.92 5.42
CA GLY A 333 4.26 -16.80 6.88
C GLY A 333 5.19 -17.82 7.55
N HIS A 334 5.89 -18.67 6.78
CA HIS A 334 6.66 -19.80 7.32
C HIS A 334 8.10 -19.78 6.82
N PRO A 335 9.00 -18.98 7.43
CA PRO A 335 10.41 -18.88 7.03
C PRO A 335 11.14 -20.24 6.94
N ASP A 336 10.84 -21.14 7.86
CA ASP A 336 11.45 -22.48 7.88
C ASP A 336 11.06 -23.32 6.65
N MET A 337 9.81 -23.21 6.20
CA MET A 337 9.34 -23.89 5.00
C MET A 337 9.89 -23.22 3.74
N LEU A 338 10.02 -21.89 3.76
CA LEU A 338 10.64 -21.15 2.66
C LEU A 338 12.11 -21.53 2.47
N ALA A 339 12.83 -21.87 3.54
CA ALA A 339 14.24 -22.25 3.46
C ALA A 339 14.49 -23.44 2.53
N THR A 340 13.51 -24.35 2.39
CA THR A 340 13.62 -25.58 1.59
C THR A 340 12.79 -25.55 0.30
N ALA A 341 12.00 -24.51 0.07
CA ALA A 341 11.20 -24.36 -1.14
C ALA A 341 12.08 -23.96 -2.34
N ASP A 342 11.73 -24.46 -3.52
CA ASP A 342 12.36 -24.03 -4.76
C ASP A 342 12.10 -22.54 -5.01
N LYS A 343 13.14 -21.80 -5.43
CA LYS A 343 13.06 -20.35 -5.66
C LYS A 343 13.58 -19.96 -7.03
N ILE A 344 13.04 -18.86 -7.55
CA ILE A 344 13.49 -18.26 -8.80
C ILE A 344 13.95 -16.82 -8.49
N TYR A 345 15.22 -16.59 -8.67
CA TYR A 345 15.83 -15.26 -8.58
C TYR A 345 15.95 -14.64 -9.96
N ARG A 346 15.67 -13.34 -10.07
CA ARG A 346 15.70 -12.63 -11.36
C ARG A 346 16.56 -11.37 -11.30
N ALA A 347 17.27 -11.11 -12.38
CA ALA A 347 17.87 -9.81 -12.62
C ALA A 347 16.77 -8.81 -13.07
N ARG A 348 16.73 -7.64 -12.45
CA ARG A 348 15.79 -6.56 -12.79
C ARG A 348 16.36 -5.71 -13.92
N SER A 349 15.48 -5.24 -14.79
CA SER A 349 15.83 -4.32 -15.88
C SER A 349 14.96 -3.06 -15.81
N GLN A 350 15.42 -2.00 -16.43
CA GLN A 350 14.70 -0.72 -16.48
C GLN A 350 13.28 -0.85 -17.04
N SER A 351 13.03 -1.79 -17.92
CA SER A 351 11.69 -2.05 -18.46
C SER A 351 10.73 -2.70 -17.45
N SER A 352 11.24 -3.20 -16.34
CA SER A 352 10.47 -3.90 -15.31
C SER A 352 10.19 -3.05 -14.07
N VAL A 353 10.64 -1.81 -14.02
CA VAL A 353 10.50 -0.93 -12.85
C VAL A 353 9.49 0.19 -13.09
N GLY A 354 8.94 0.72 -12.01
CA GLY A 354 8.03 1.84 -12.05
C GLY A 354 8.72 3.19 -12.32
N LYS A 355 7.95 4.25 -12.39
CA LYS A 355 8.47 5.61 -12.60
C LYS A 355 9.35 6.09 -11.45
N SER A 356 9.06 5.70 -10.22
CA SER A 356 9.81 6.05 -9.02
C SER A 356 11.28 5.62 -9.07
N SER A 357 11.57 4.50 -9.72
CA SER A 357 12.96 4.01 -9.88
C SER A 357 13.87 4.93 -10.70
N HIS A 358 13.32 5.95 -11.33
CA HIS A 358 14.11 6.95 -12.07
C HIS A 358 14.65 8.08 -11.18
N TRP A 359 14.10 8.23 -9.97
CA TRP A 359 14.48 9.33 -9.09
C TRP A 359 14.57 8.95 -7.61
N MET A 360 13.93 7.86 -7.20
CA MET A 360 13.93 7.42 -5.81
C MET A 360 15.06 6.42 -5.57
N PRO A 361 15.91 6.61 -4.56
CA PRO A 361 16.95 5.65 -4.21
C PRO A 361 16.38 4.31 -3.72
N GLY A 362 17.21 3.27 -3.78
CA GLY A 362 16.89 1.94 -3.25
C GLY A 362 16.38 0.93 -4.28
N ASP A 363 16.08 1.36 -5.49
CA ASP A 363 15.71 0.48 -6.59
C ASP A 363 16.92 0.18 -7.48
N GLU A 364 17.80 -0.70 -7.04
CA GLU A 364 18.94 -1.13 -7.85
C GLU A 364 18.49 -1.88 -9.10
N LEU A 365 18.96 -1.40 -10.26
CA LEU A 365 18.78 -2.07 -11.52
C LEU A 365 19.99 -2.96 -11.83
N HIS A 366 19.71 -4.24 -12.10
CA HIS A 366 20.75 -5.17 -12.52
C HIS A 366 21.16 -4.94 -13.97
N LEU A 367 20.22 -4.55 -14.81
CA LEU A 367 20.36 -4.37 -16.25
C LEU A 367 19.73 -3.04 -16.71
N PRO A 368 20.26 -2.39 -17.79
CA PRO A 368 21.39 -2.81 -18.59
C PRO A 368 22.75 -2.65 -17.91
N ARG A 369 23.75 -3.38 -18.39
CA ARG A 369 25.17 -3.20 -18.04
C ARG A 369 25.96 -2.90 -19.30
N THR A 370 26.95 -2.01 -19.19
CA THR A 370 27.86 -1.74 -20.29
C THR A 370 28.77 -2.93 -20.48
N LEU A 371 28.83 -3.44 -21.72
CA LEU A 371 29.77 -4.50 -22.10
C LEU A 371 31.08 -3.87 -22.56
N VAL A 372 32.19 -4.33 -22.00
CA VAL A 372 33.53 -3.98 -22.45
C VAL A 372 34.17 -5.23 -23.00
N GLU A 373 34.72 -5.16 -24.21
CA GLU A 373 35.33 -6.33 -24.88
C GLU A 373 36.46 -6.90 -24.01
N GLY A 374 36.38 -8.21 -23.77
CA GLY A 374 37.37 -8.92 -22.96
C GLY A 374 37.21 -8.83 -21.46
N GLU A 375 36.21 -8.07 -20.96
CA GLU A 375 35.93 -7.94 -19.52
C GLU A 375 34.66 -8.69 -19.12
N PRO A 376 34.68 -9.46 -18.01
CA PRO A 376 33.48 -10.12 -17.50
C PRO A 376 32.52 -9.11 -16.89
N VAL A 377 31.23 -9.18 -17.27
CA VAL A 377 30.18 -8.39 -16.61
C VAL A 377 29.61 -9.18 -15.44
N ARG A 378 29.64 -8.57 -14.24
CA ARG A 378 29.06 -9.12 -13.03
C ARG A 378 27.67 -8.56 -12.81
N VAL A 379 26.68 -9.43 -12.59
CA VAL A 379 25.31 -9.07 -12.19
C VAL A 379 25.08 -9.68 -10.81
N PRO A 380 25.17 -8.88 -9.73
CA PRO A 380 24.94 -9.40 -8.38
C PRO A 380 23.46 -9.73 -8.19
N LEU A 381 23.18 -10.86 -7.56
CA LEU A 381 21.86 -11.24 -7.10
C LEU A 381 21.95 -11.61 -5.62
N ARG A 382 21.00 -11.12 -4.81
CA ARG A 382 20.91 -11.53 -3.40
C ARG A 382 20.17 -12.86 -3.34
N ILE A 383 20.89 -13.91 -2.95
CA ILE A 383 20.36 -15.27 -2.83
C ILE A 383 20.51 -15.70 -1.37
N ARG A 384 19.42 -16.16 -0.76
CA ARG A 384 19.35 -16.59 0.64
C ARG A 384 18.97 -18.07 0.79
N ASP A 385 19.26 -18.86 -0.23
CA ASP A 385 19.16 -20.31 -0.13
C ASP A 385 20.44 -20.87 0.54
N ASP A 386 20.26 -21.92 1.29
CA ASP A 386 21.38 -22.72 1.78
C ASP A 386 21.88 -23.62 0.62
N VAL A 387 22.67 -23.01 -0.26
CA VAL A 387 23.24 -23.71 -1.43
C VAL A 387 24.16 -24.89 -1.06
N ALA A 388 24.54 -25.01 0.24
CA ALA A 388 25.31 -26.14 0.70
C ALA A 388 24.45 -27.38 0.97
N ARG A 389 23.12 -27.20 1.04
CA ARG A 389 22.14 -28.28 1.23
C ARG A 389 21.33 -28.59 -0.04
N ALA A 390 21.59 -27.87 -1.12
CA ALA A 390 20.92 -28.05 -2.41
C ALA A 390 21.48 -29.23 -3.20
#